data_867d3c001433fdf5c7be9a3fffc886f1
#
_entry.id   867d3c001433fdf5c7be9a3fffc886f1
#
_cell.length_a   1.000
_cell.length_b   1.000
_cell.length_c   1.000
_cell.angle_alpha   90.00
_cell.angle_beta   90.00
_cell.angle_gamma   90.00
#
_symmetry.space_group_name_H-M   'P 1'
#
loop_
_entity.id
_entity.type
_entity.pdbx_description
1 polymer ?
#
loop_
_entity_poly.entity_id
_entity_poly.type
_entity_poly.pdbx_seq_one_letter_code
_entity_poly.pdbx_strand_id
1 'polypeptide(L)'
;MLPNEKNWIQDLLKQRYYAKDEDTWAQICQRVSQLGKTDEDKARIFHHVLNCEFLPNSPTLFNAGTGNGNLSACYVLPMEDDLDKIFTTVKHTAIIHKYGGGTGFDFSRLRPENFPVGGTSQVASGPLSFMRVIDSNTQEIKQGGKRRGANMAILRIDHPDIIKFIKMKYEEGALSNFNISVAVTDAFMENLQKYPSDLFVTTFNDSNYYIDKETDGWTELSSNMNYTNIEVWDLIAQSAWECADPGIVFIDRINNRMPASYLDDVLIRATNPCGEQPLPDYGSCNLVALNISKFIKKNKMNWNSFQESIKYAYRLAEAVIDNNIYPVDEIDDYSKNYRNIGIGVMGYADACVMLGYKYGSQEALDFGEELMKFIYKWSLVESVEYAKLYGAFKGWDYEQYELLIDGRNLPPQTRKAYKETGLRNICLTTIAPTGSIGYIADSSTGIEPHFADKIFRKDESHPE
;
A
#
# COMPACT_ATOMS: atom_id res chain seq x y z
N MET A 1 10.99 -22.11 -15.92
CA MET A 1 11.66 -22.77 -14.80
C MET A 1 10.73 -22.61 -13.61
N LEU A 2 10.41 -23.68 -12.92
CA LEU A 2 9.60 -23.60 -11.70
C LEU A 2 10.48 -23.11 -10.53
N PRO A 3 9.92 -22.46 -9.48
CA PRO A 3 10.70 -22.03 -8.32
C PRO A 3 11.58 -23.10 -7.69
N ASN A 4 11.22 -24.36 -7.84
CA ASN A 4 11.95 -25.51 -7.29
C ASN A 4 13.31 -25.81 -7.95
N GLU A 5 13.65 -25.15 -9.04
CA GLU A 5 14.85 -25.49 -9.83
C GLU A 5 16.07 -24.64 -9.46
N LYS A 6 15.90 -23.63 -8.58
CA LYS A 6 16.99 -22.77 -8.11
C LYS A 6 17.18 -22.91 -6.59
N ASN A 7 18.38 -23.28 -6.14
CA ASN A 7 18.68 -23.53 -4.73
C ASN A 7 18.32 -22.34 -3.81
N TRP A 8 18.65 -21.12 -4.22
CA TRP A 8 18.37 -19.94 -3.41
C TRP A 8 16.86 -19.63 -3.24
N ILE A 9 16.01 -20.00 -4.22
CA ILE A 9 14.56 -19.91 -4.09
C ILE A 9 14.08 -20.96 -3.09
N GLN A 10 14.62 -22.18 -3.16
CA GLN A 10 14.31 -23.23 -2.19
C GLN A 10 14.62 -22.82 -0.76
N ASP A 11 15.78 -22.20 -0.53
CA ASP A 11 16.17 -21.74 0.80
C ASP A 11 15.19 -20.67 1.31
N LEU A 12 14.81 -19.72 0.46
CA LEU A 12 13.79 -18.70 0.81
C LEU A 12 12.43 -19.35 1.14
N LEU A 13 11.97 -20.30 0.33
CA LEU A 13 10.70 -21.00 0.54
C LEU A 13 10.72 -21.77 1.87
N LYS A 14 11.79 -22.50 2.15
CA LYS A 14 11.99 -23.27 3.37
C LYS A 14 12.02 -22.40 4.61
N GLN A 15 12.68 -21.27 4.55
CA GLN A 15 12.80 -20.36 5.70
C GLN A 15 11.49 -19.64 6.03
N ARG A 16 10.66 -19.31 5.04
CA ARG A 16 9.56 -18.34 5.23
C ARG A 16 8.17 -18.82 4.82
N TYR A 17 8.05 -19.73 3.85
CA TYR A 17 6.78 -19.98 3.16
C TYR A 17 6.20 -21.38 3.42
N TYR A 18 7.02 -22.39 3.66
CA TYR A 18 6.52 -23.74 3.92
C TYR A 18 5.75 -23.80 5.24
N ALA A 19 4.56 -24.42 5.21
CA ALA A 19 3.87 -24.87 6.41
C ALA A 19 4.59 -26.11 6.99
N LYS A 20 4.16 -26.57 8.17
CA LYS A 20 4.86 -27.60 8.95
C LYS A 20 5.18 -28.88 8.17
N ASP A 21 4.30 -29.28 7.25
CA ASP A 21 4.40 -30.56 6.51
C ASP A 21 4.62 -30.31 4.99
N GLU A 22 5.13 -29.13 4.62
CA GLU A 22 5.42 -28.75 3.24
C GLU A 22 6.92 -28.75 2.96
N ASP A 23 7.31 -29.21 1.78
CA ASP A 23 8.68 -29.22 1.29
C ASP A 23 8.80 -28.86 -0.20
N THR A 24 7.68 -28.56 -0.88
CA THR A 24 7.63 -28.24 -2.29
C THR A 24 6.76 -27.00 -2.59
N TRP A 25 7.13 -26.29 -3.65
CA TRP A 25 6.33 -25.17 -4.15
C TRP A 25 4.89 -25.61 -4.52
N ALA A 26 4.74 -26.78 -5.10
CA ALA A 26 3.43 -27.31 -5.50
C ALA A 26 2.48 -27.48 -4.31
N GLN A 27 2.98 -27.84 -3.13
CA GLN A 27 2.16 -27.96 -1.91
C GLN A 27 1.66 -26.59 -1.43
N ILE A 28 2.51 -25.53 -1.45
CA ILE A 28 2.05 -24.15 -1.21
C ILE A 28 0.94 -23.78 -2.19
N CYS A 29 1.17 -24.03 -3.50
CA CYS A 29 0.17 -23.72 -4.53
C CYS A 29 -1.15 -24.45 -4.30
N GLN A 30 -1.07 -25.74 -3.92
CA GLN A 30 -2.25 -26.55 -3.58
C GLN A 30 -3.01 -25.96 -2.40
N ARG A 31 -2.30 -25.58 -1.35
CA ARG A 31 -2.90 -24.96 -0.14
C ARG A 31 -3.56 -23.62 -0.44
N VAL A 32 -2.86 -22.73 -1.15
CA VAL A 32 -3.39 -21.42 -1.56
C VAL A 32 -4.61 -21.55 -2.47
N SER A 33 -4.59 -22.51 -3.39
CA SER A 33 -5.69 -22.73 -4.32
C SER A 33 -6.99 -23.16 -3.65
N GLN A 34 -6.94 -23.75 -2.45
CA GLN A 34 -8.14 -24.13 -1.68
C GLN A 34 -9.00 -22.93 -1.28
N LEU A 35 -8.47 -21.70 -1.33
CA LEU A 35 -9.26 -20.48 -1.14
C LEU A 35 -10.32 -20.29 -2.25
N GLY A 36 -10.12 -20.85 -3.44
CA GLY A 36 -11.06 -20.75 -4.56
C GLY A 36 -12.46 -21.22 -4.22
N LYS A 37 -13.49 -20.48 -4.66
CA LYS A 37 -14.89 -20.74 -4.32
C LYS A 37 -15.47 -21.99 -5.00
N THR A 38 -15.00 -22.28 -6.21
CA THR A 38 -15.44 -23.45 -7.00
C THR A 38 -14.27 -24.36 -7.30
N ASP A 39 -14.55 -25.60 -7.69
CA ASP A 39 -13.47 -26.53 -8.10
C ASP A 39 -12.73 -26.03 -9.35
N GLU A 40 -13.44 -25.33 -10.25
CA GLU A 40 -12.79 -24.64 -11.37
C GLU A 40 -11.83 -23.56 -10.87
N ASP A 41 -12.26 -22.70 -9.95
CA ASP A 41 -11.40 -21.65 -9.37
C ASP A 41 -10.16 -22.28 -8.72
N LYS A 42 -10.34 -23.34 -7.92
CA LYS A 42 -9.23 -24.04 -7.28
C LYS A 42 -8.23 -24.58 -8.30
N ALA A 43 -8.71 -25.27 -9.33
CA ALA A 43 -7.85 -25.85 -10.37
C ALA A 43 -7.10 -24.77 -11.16
N ARG A 44 -7.75 -23.66 -11.50
CA ARG A 44 -7.16 -22.56 -12.26
C ARG A 44 -6.19 -21.74 -11.42
N ILE A 45 -6.55 -21.40 -10.19
CA ILE A 45 -5.65 -20.71 -9.25
C ILE A 45 -4.40 -21.56 -9.02
N PHE A 46 -4.55 -22.88 -8.79
CA PHE A 46 -3.39 -23.78 -8.68
C PHE A 46 -2.47 -23.68 -9.91
N HIS A 47 -3.05 -23.77 -11.11
CA HIS A 47 -2.28 -23.71 -12.37
C HIS A 47 -1.49 -22.39 -12.50
N HIS A 48 -2.17 -21.24 -12.31
CA HIS A 48 -1.54 -19.93 -12.47
C HIS A 48 -0.46 -19.65 -11.42
N VAL A 49 -0.74 -19.99 -10.13
CA VAL A 49 0.23 -19.79 -9.05
C VAL A 49 1.43 -20.72 -9.22
N LEU A 50 1.21 -22.00 -9.59
CA LEU A 50 2.29 -22.97 -9.86
C LEU A 50 3.27 -22.47 -10.92
N ASN A 51 2.75 -21.88 -12.00
CA ASN A 51 3.54 -21.36 -13.12
C ASN A 51 4.05 -19.93 -12.87
N CYS A 52 3.78 -19.35 -11.71
CA CYS A 52 4.11 -17.96 -11.37
C CYS A 52 3.58 -16.95 -12.40
N GLU A 53 2.40 -17.19 -12.96
CA GLU A 53 1.71 -16.28 -13.86
C GLU A 53 1.09 -15.12 -13.07
N PHE A 54 0.66 -15.37 -11.84
CA PHE A 54 0.48 -14.38 -10.77
C PHE A 54 0.82 -14.98 -9.42
N LEU A 55 1.16 -14.12 -8.46
CA LEU A 55 1.35 -14.51 -7.06
C LEU A 55 0.59 -13.56 -6.12
N PRO A 56 -0.10 -14.10 -5.10
CA PRO A 56 -0.63 -13.26 -4.03
C PRO A 56 0.49 -12.74 -3.14
N ASN A 57 0.18 -11.77 -2.28
CA ASN A 57 1.11 -11.26 -1.27
C ASN A 57 1.61 -12.36 -0.33
N SER A 58 2.80 -12.15 0.24
CA SER A 58 3.46 -13.11 1.10
C SER A 58 2.60 -13.63 2.27
N PRO A 59 1.82 -12.81 3.00
CA PRO A 59 0.91 -13.31 4.03
C PRO A 59 -0.07 -14.38 3.52
N THR A 60 -0.63 -14.23 2.34
CA THR A 60 -1.47 -15.26 1.74
C THR A 60 -0.69 -16.53 1.45
N LEU A 61 0.53 -16.43 0.88
CA LEU A 61 1.35 -17.59 0.56
C LEU A 61 1.74 -18.41 1.79
N PHE A 62 2.02 -17.79 2.94
CA PHE A 62 2.46 -18.54 4.11
C PHE A 62 1.36 -18.84 5.14
N ASN A 63 0.21 -18.15 5.13
CA ASN A 63 -0.86 -18.35 6.13
C ASN A 63 -2.13 -19.03 5.57
N ALA A 64 -2.40 -18.98 4.28
CA ALA A 64 -3.60 -19.62 3.72
C ALA A 64 -3.68 -21.09 4.13
N GLY A 65 -4.82 -21.53 4.69
CA GLY A 65 -5.08 -22.90 5.09
C GLY A 65 -4.33 -23.41 6.32
N THR A 66 -3.53 -22.58 7.00
CA THR A 66 -2.77 -22.99 8.20
C THR A 66 -3.52 -22.79 9.52
N GLY A 67 -4.69 -22.14 9.50
CA GLY A 67 -5.43 -21.71 10.69
C GLY A 67 -4.81 -20.48 11.40
N ASN A 68 -3.69 -19.97 10.95
CA ASN A 68 -2.97 -18.82 11.50
C ASN A 68 -3.34 -17.50 10.77
N GLY A 69 -4.55 -17.22 10.67
CA GLY A 69 -5.30 -16.01 10.52
C GLY A 69 -5.05 -15.10 9.33
N ASN A 70 -4.13 -14.19 9.41
CA ASN A 70 -4.11 -13.03 8.52
C ASN A 70 -3.51 -13.30 7.14
N LEU A 71 -4.29 -13.01 6.10
CA LEU A 71 -3.90 -13.16 4.69
C LEU A 71 -3.57 -11.83 4.00
N SER A 72 -3.95 -10.68 4.58
CA SER A 72 -3.69 -9.35 4.04
C SER A 72 -2.37 -8.78 4.51
N ALA A 73 -1.75 -7.94 3.68
CA ALA A 73 -0.44 -7.37 3.95
C ALA A 73 -0.46 -5.93 4.45
N CYS A 74 -1.49 -5.16 4.10
CA CYS A 74 -1.53 -3.72 4.22
C CYS A 74 -2.70 -3.27 5.08
N TYR A 75 -2.42 -2.35 6.03
CA TYR A 75 -3.40 -1.81 6.98
C TYR A 75 -3.14 -0.33 7.24
N VAL A 76 -4.20 0.43 7.51
CA VAL A 76 -4.14 1.76 8.09
C VAL A 76 -4.95 1.77 9.37
N LEU A 77 -4.40 2.33 10.44
CA LEU A 77 -5.05 2.45 11.75
C LEU A 77 -5.23 3.92 12.13
N PRO A 78 -6.32 4.27 12.82
CA PRO A 78 -6.55 5.62 13.29
C PRO A 78 -5.51 6.03 14.33
N MET A 79 -5.17 7.33 14.34
CA MET A 79 -4.37 7.95 15.38
C MET A 79 -5.12 9.21 15.88
N GLU A 80 -5.91 9.04 16.93
CA GLU A 80 -6.74 10.10 17.46
C GLU A 80 -6.09 10.76 18.68
N ASP A 81 -6.38 12.04 18.93
CA ASP A 81 -5.80 12.84 20.03
C ASP A 81 -6.42 12.50 21.40
N ASP A 82 -6.34 11.24 21.75
CA ASP A 82 -6.82 10.66 23.02
C ASP A 82 -5.89 9.53 23.44
N LEU A 83 -5.41 9.55 24.70
CA LEU A 83 -4.40 8.60 25.17
C LEU A 83 -4.86 7.15 25.12
N ASP A 84 -6.11 6.87 25.47
CA ASP A 84 -6.65 5.50 25.46
C ASP A 84 -6.75 4.98 24.04
N LYS A 85 -7.20 5.81 23.09
CA LYS A 85 -7.26 5.47 21.66
C LYS A 85 -5.87 5.28 21.05
N ILE A 86 -4.89 6.12 21.41
CA ILE A 86 -3.49 5.96 20.99
C ILE A 86 -2.95 4.58 21.40
N PHE A 87 -3.12 4.21 22.69
CA PHE A 87 -2.62 2.91 23.17
C PHE A 87 -3.44 1.72 22.64
N THR A 88 -4.72 1.91 22.31
CA THR A 88 -5.51 0.93 21.56
C THR A 88 -4.89 0.70 20.18
N THR A 89 -4.50 1.76 19.48
CA THR A 89 -3.82 1.66 18.19
C THR A 89 -2.45 0.99 18.31
N VAL A 90 -1.66 1.26 19.35
CA VAL A 90 -0.40 0.53 19.65
C VAL A 90 -0.65 -0.95 19.82
N LYS A 91 -1.69 -1.34 20.58
CA LYS A 91 -2.11 -2.75 20.74
C LYS A 91 -2.49 -3.39 19.41
N HIS A 92 -3.31 -2.72 18.58
CA HIS A 92 -3.72 -3.25 17.28
C HIS A 92 -2.53 -3.40 16.33
N THR A 93 -1.60 -2.45 16.33
CA THR A 93 -0.33 -2.54 15.60
C THR A 93 0.45 -3.80 15.97
N ALA A 94 0.60 -4.07 17.29
CA ALA A 94 1.27 -5.26 17.79
C ALA A 94 0.63 -6.55 17.26
N ILE A 95 -0.69 -6.63 17.27
CA ILE A 95 -1.43 -7.80 16.79
C ILE A 95 -1.26 -7.99 15.29
N ILE A 96 -1.36 -6.90 14.48
CA ILE A 96 -1.17 -6.95 13.03
C ILE A 96 0.25 -7.40 12.69
N HIS A 97 1.27 -6.83 13.33
CA HIS A 97 2.68 -7.20 13.11
C HIS A 97 2.97 -8.66 13.48
N LYS A 98 2.35 -9.18 14.54
CA LYS A 98 2.45 -10.59 14.89
C LYS A 98 2.09 -11.52 13.72
N TYR A 99 1.18 -11.11 12.85
CA TYR A 99 0.75 -11.90 11.70
C TYR A 99 1.38 -11.46 10.37
N GLY A 100 2.37 -10.55 10.40
CA GLY A 100 3.15 -10.13 9.23
C GLY A 100 2.51 -9.03 8.38
N GLY A 101 1.48 -8.34 8.89
CA GLY A 101 0.93 -7.13 8.27
C GLY A 101 1.84 -5.93 8.50
N GLY A 102 1.78 -4.94 7.60
CA GLY A 102 2.37 -3.62 7.77
C GLY A 102 1.28 -2.58 8.03
N THR A 103 1.59 -1.56 8.82
CA THR A 103 0.62 -0.55 9.30
C THR A 103 0.99 0.86 8.86
N GLY A 104 0.00 1.69 8.60
CA GLY A 104 0.18 3.11 8.36
C GLY A 104 -0.70 3.95 9.27
N PHE A 105 -0.28 5.19 9.53
CA PHE A 105 -0.93 6.11 10.46
C PHE A 105 -0.88 7.53 9.94
N ASP A 106 -1.99 8.28 10.14
CA ASP A 106 -2.01 9.73 10.03
C ASP A 106 -1.89 10.36 11.42
N PHE A 107 -0.75 10.96 11.71
CA PHE A 107 -0.46 11.63 12.98
C PHE A 107 -0.97 13.07 13.04
N SER A 108 -1.58 13.57 11.97
CA SER A 108 -1.96 14.98 11.84
C SER A 108 -3.10 15.41 12.79
N ARG A 109 -3.83 14.44 13.36
CA ARG A 109 -4.87 14.71 14.36
C ARG A 109 -4.34 14.93 15.76
N LEU A 110 -3.10 14.52 16.05
CA LEU A 110 -2.49 14.71 17.35
C LEU A 110 -2.11 16.18 17.53
N ARG A 111 -2.35 16.70 18.74
CA ARG A 111 -1.93 18.06 19.08
C ARG A 111 -0.42 18.21 19.01
N PRO A 112 0.07 19.40 18.60
CA PRO A 112 1.51 19.68 18.49
C PRO A 112 2.25 19.55 19.83
N GLU A 113 3.54 19.33 19.75
CA GLU A 113 4.44 19.39 20.91
C GLU A 113 4.34 20.76 21.58
N ASN A 114 4.38 20.77 22.91
CA ASN A 114 4.21 21.95 23.76
C ASN A 114 2.83 22.64 23.68
N PHE A 115 1.84 22.03 23.04
CA PHE A 115 0.47 22.55 23.02
C PHE A 115 -0.19 22.36 24.39
N PRO A 116 -1.01 23.30 24.87
CA PRO A 116 -1.65 23.19 26.17
C PRO A 116 -2.55 21.95 26.30
N VAL A 117 -2.42 21.22 27.40
CA VAL A 117 -3.35 20.14 27.74
C VAL A 117 -4.47 20.74 28.61
N GLY A 118 -5.71 20.65 28.13
CA GLY A 118 -6.86 21.25 28.73
C GLY A 118 -7.00 20.97 30.24
N GLY A 119 -7.17 22.03 31.03
CA GLY A 119 -7.37 21.95 32.49
C GLY A 119 -6.11 21.74 33.35
N THR A 120 -4.93 21.68 32.74
CA THR A 120 -3.66 21.53 33.49
C THR A 120 -2.61 22.55 33.02
N SER A 121 -1.54 22.72 33.81
CA SER A 121 -0.34 23.46 33.41
C SER A 121 0.64 22.62 32.57
N GLN A 122 0.24 21.43 32.16
CA GLN A 122 1.06 20.50 31.38
C GLN A 122 0.91 20.77 29.88
N VAL A 123 1.94 20.35 29.12
CA VAL A 123 1.99 20.48 27.68
C VAL A 123 2.04 19.11 27.01
N ALA A 124 1.58 19.05 25.77
CA ALA A 124 1.58 17.84 24.95
C ALA A 124 3.00 17.44 24.51
N SER A 125 3.23 16.15 24.38
CA SER A 125 4.49 15.60 23.89
C SER A 125 4.59 15.53 22.35
N GLY A 126 3.50 15.83 21.64
CA GLY A 126 3.43 15.87 20.18
C GLY A 126 3.44 14.50 19.49
N PRO A 127 3.20 14.49 18.16
CA PRO A 127 3.10 13.27 17.37
C PRO A 127 4.39 12.45 17.35
N LEU A 128 5.57 13.07 17.32
CA LEU A 128 6.86 12.40 17.23
C LEU A 128 7.14 11.48 18.42
N SER A 129 6.64 11.85 19.61
CA SER A 129 6.76 11.03 20.81
C SER A 129 6.00 9.71 20.69
N PHE A 130 4.78 9.76 20.17
CA PHE A 130 3.98 8.55 19.95
C PHE A 130 4.52 7.68 18.80
N MET A 131 5.15 8.27 17.80
CA MET A 131 5.89 7.52 16.78
C MET A 131 7.01 6.67 17.42
N ARG A 132 7.78 7.22 18.37
CA ARG A 132 8.81 6.46 19.11
C ARG A 132 8.22 5.29 19.91
N VAL A 133 7.03 5.44 20.49
CA VAL A 133 6.33 4.36 21.19
C VAL A 133 6.00 3.21 20.23
N ILE A 134 5.45 3.54 19.04
CA ILE A 134 5.12 2.53 18.03
C ILE A 134 6.38 1.90 17.44
N ASP A 135 7.44 2.65 17.21
CA ASP A 135 8.73 2.13 16.73
C ASP A 135 9.32 1.10 17.70
N SER A 136 9.37 1.46 19.00
CA SER A 136 9.80 0.54 20.06
C SER A 136 8.92 -0.72 20.12
N ASN A 137 7.59 -0.57 20.09
CA ASN A 137 6.67 -1.70 20.03
C ASN A 137 6.94 -2.60 18.82
N THR A 138 7.20 -2.03 17.64
CA THR A 138 7.49 -2.77 16.42
C THR A 138 8.83 -3.51 16.50
N GLN A 139 9.84 -2.89 17.13
CA GLN A 139 11.16 -3.49 17.33
C GLN A 139 11.10 -4.77 18.17
N GLU A 140 10.23 -4.78 19.19
CA GLU A 140 10.12 -5.93 20.11
C GLU A 140 9.24 -7.07 19.56
N ILE A 141 8.34 -6.76 18.60
CA ILE A 141 7.42 -7.77 18.06
C ILE A 141 8.04 -8.43 16.83
N LYS A 142 8.63 -9.60 17.06
CA LYS A 142 9.19 -10.45 16.01
C LYS A 142 8.19 -11.55 15.63
N GLN A 143 7.80 -11.59 14.38
CA GLN A 143 7.00 -12.70 13.84
C GLN A 143 7.90 -13.89 13.55
N GLY A 144 8.24 -14.70 14.55
CA GLY A 144 8.88 -16.03 14.36
C GLY A 144 9.89 -16.14 13.19
N GLY A 145 10.59 -15.08 12.82
CA GLY A 145 11.55 -15.04 11.73
C GLY A 145 10.97 -14.83 10.31
N LYS A 146 9.63 -14.79 10.12
CA LYS A 146 9.06 -14.75 8.76
C LYS A 146 9.05 -13.36 8.10
N ARG A 147 8.67 -12.29 8.83
CA ARG A 147 8.64 -10.91 8.33
C ARG A 147 8.77 -9.93 9.49
N ARG A 148 9.60 -8.87 9.34
CA ARG A 148 9.68 -7.76 10.28
C ARG A 148 8.46 -6.85 10.09
N GLY A 149 7.88 -6.33 11.17
CA GLY A 149 6.87 -5.28 11.11
C GLY A 149 7.45 -4.02 10.46
N ALA A 150 6.61 -3.28 9.74
CA ALA A 150 6.96 -2.01 9.13
C ALA A 150 5.79 -1.04 9.27
N ASN A 151 6.11 0.24 9.41
CA ASN A 151 5.13 1.29 9.59
C ASN A 151 5.31 2.39 8.54
N MET A 152 4.22 3.12 8.26
CA MET A 152 4.21 4.42 7.60
C MET A 152 3.69 5.46 8.59
N ALA A 153 4.43 6.54 8.76
CA ALA A 153 3.91 7.74 9.40
C ALA A 153 3.63 8.82 8.36
N ILE A 154 2.44 9.37 8.40
CA ILE A 154 2.07 10.53 7.61
C ILE A 154 1.80 11.71 8.54
N LEU A 155 2.34 12.89 8.18
CA LEU A 155 2.01 14.14 8.81
C LEU A 155 1.65 15.15 7.71
N ARG A 156 0.54 15.88 7.89
CA ARG A 156 0.14 16.93 6.95
C ARG A 156 1.15 18.07 6.95
N ILE A 157 1.39 18.62 5.77
CA ILE A 157 2.31 19.74 5.57
C ILE A 157 1.96 20.95 6.46
N ASP A 158 0.67 21.15 6.74
CA ASP A 158 0.16 22.26 7.53
C ASP A 158 0.11 21.98 9.05
N HIS A 159 0.70 20.87 9.53
CA HIS A 159 0.80 20.59 10.97
C HIS A 159 1.96 21.38 11.62
N PRO A 160 1.79 21.96 12.82
CA PRO A 160 2.84 22.77 13.49
C PRO A 160 4.17 22.05 13.78
N ASP A 161 4.19 20.71 13.90
CA ASP A 161 5.41 19.93 14.10
C ASP A 161 6.06 19.44 12.79
N ILE A 162 5.64 19.95 11.63
CA ILE A 162 6.06 19.42 10.34
C ILE A 162 7.57 19.50 10.10
N ILE A 163 8.23 20.57 10.53
CA ILE A 163 9.68 20.72 10.33
C ILE A 163 10.45 19.69 11.14
N LYS A 164 10.09 19.46 12.40
CA LYS A 164 10.67 18.40 13.22
C LYS A 164 10.43 17.02 12.61
N PHE A 165 9.24 16.79 12.04
CA PHE A 165 8.92 15.55 11.36
C PHE A 165 9.79 15.31 10.12
N ILE A 166 9.99 16.32 9.27
CA ILE A 166 10.86 16.21 8.08
C ILE A 166 12.30 15.84 8.48
N LYS A 167 12.82 16.44 9.56
CA LYS A 167 14.20 16.25 10.02
C LYS A 167 14.42 15.01 10.89
N MET A 168 13.36 14.31 11.32
CA MET A 168 13.47 13.30 12.37
C MET A 168 14.30 12.06 12.04
N LYS A 169 14.60 11.83 10.76
CA LYS A 169 15.43 10.70 10.30
C LYS A 169 16.87 11.09 9.91
N TYR A 170 17.30 12.29 10.20
CA TYR A 170 18.69 12.70 9.96
C TYR A 170 19.69 11.95 10.85
N GLU A 171 19.29 11.51 12.03
CA GLU A 171 20.10 10.64 12.85
C GLU A 171 20.02 9.19 12.32
N GLU A 172 21.19 8.61 12.03
CA GLU A 172 21.28 7.25 11.54
C GLU A 172 20.65 6.25 12.52
N GLY A 173 19.72 5.43 12.02
CA GLY A 173 18.98 4.45 12.81
C GLY A 173 17.75 4.99 13.55
N ALA A 174 17.46 6.28 13.50
CA ALA A 174 16.24 6.83 14.08
C ALA A 174 15.00 6.26 13.39
N LEU A 175 14.01 5.80 14.18
CA LEU A 175 12.73 5.24 13.70
C LEU A 175 12.92 4.21 12.57
N SER A 176 13.81 3.25 12.77
CA SER A 176 14.19 2.26 11.76
C SER A 176 13.05 1.37 11.25
N ASN A 177 11.92 1.33 11.97
CA ASN A 177 10.73 0.58 11.57
C ASN A 177 9.66 1.46 10.92
N PHE A 178 9.95 2.75 10.67
CA PHE A 178 9.08 3.69 9.97
C PHE A 178 9.66 4.13 8.63
N ASN A 179 8.82 4.14 7.61
CA ASN A 179 8.91 5.07 6.51
C ASN A 179 8.07 6.30 6.88
N ILE A 180 8.48 7.48 6.48
CA ILE A 180 7.75 8.71 6.75
C ILE A 180 7.38 9.43 5.46
N SER A 181 6.20 10.06 5.43
CA SER A 181 5.75 10.84 4.27
C SER A 181 5.00 12.10 4.70
N VAL A 182 5.25 13.17 3.98
CA VAL A 182 4.52 14.43 4.15
C VAL A 182 3.25 14.37 3.29
N ALA A 183 2.08 14.57 3.92
CA ALA A 183 0.83 14.75 3.20
C ALA A 183 0.71 16.20 2.73
N VAL A 184 1.03 16.44 1.48
CA VAL A 184 1.00 17.76 0.84
C VAL A 184 -0.41 18.08 0.37
N THR A 185 -0.88 19.30 0.70
CA THR A 185 -2.21 19.80 0.31
C THR A 185 -2.15 20.56 -1.00
N ASP A 186 -3.27 20.63 -1.72
CA ASP A 186 -3.39 21.46 -2.92
C ASP A 186 -3.18 22.95 -2.57
N ALA A 187 -3.66 23.41 -1.41
CA ALA A 187 -3.46 24.77 -0.92
C ALA A 187 -1.97 25.12 -0.73
N PHE A 188 -1.17 24.21 -0.16
CA PHE A 188 0.28 24.43 -0.04
C PHE A 188 0.95 24.53 -1.41
N MET A 189 0.59 23.64 -2.36
CA MET A 189 1.16 23.65 -3.71
C MET A 189 0.80 24.92 -4.48
N GLU A 190 -0.41 25.44 -4.31
CA GLU A 190 -0.80 26.71 -4.88
C GLU A 190 -0.04 27.89 -4.28
N ASN A 191 0.14 27.90 -2.95
CA ASN A 191 0.93 28.95 -2.27
C ASN A 191 2.40 28.89 -2.68
N LEU A 192 2.98 27.68 -2.74
CA LEU A 192 4.36 27.50 -3.22
C LEU A 192 4.56 28.05 -4.64
N GLN A 193 3.60 27.82 -5.54
CA GLN A 193 3.68 28.26 -6.92
C GLN A 193 3.47 29.79 -7.06
N LYS A 194 2.54 30.38 -6.32
CA LYS A 194 2.14 31.79 -6.45
C LYS A 194 2.96 32.71 -5.55
N TYR A 195 3.32 32.23 -4.37
CA TYR A 195 3.90 33.01 -3.26
C TYR A 195 5.04 32.26 -2.57
N PRO A 196 6.11 31.86 -3.28
CA PRO A 196 7.16 31.01 -2.72
C PRO A 196 7.91 31.63 -1.54
N SER A 197 8.07 32.96 -1.53
CA SER A 197 8.79 33.72 -0.50
C SER A 197 7.88 34.17 0.66
N ASP A 198 6.58 33.92 0.59
CA ASP A 198 5.69 34.26 1.71
C ASP A 198 5.92 33.29 2.88
N LEU A 199 5.59 33.78 4.08
CA LEU A 199 5.72 32.98 5.29
C LEU A 199 4.87 31.72 5.19
N PHE A 200 5.47 30.61 5.56
CA PHE A 200 4.79 29.34 5.67
C PHE A 200 3.88 29.31 6.89
N VAL A 201 2.62 29.00 6.68
CA VAL A 201 1.59 28.97 7.72
C VAL A 201 1.13 27.54 7.97
N THR A 202 1.17 27.12 9.22
CA THR A 202 0.57 25.87 9.69
C THR A 202 -0.73 26.13 10.44
N THR A 203 -1.57 25.12 10.56
CA THR A 203 -2.89 25.26 11.19
C THR A 203 -3.17 24.10 12.16
N PHE A 204 -3.74 24.44 13.30
CA PHE A 204 -4.26 23.44 14.22
C PHE A 204 -5.45 24.04 15.01
N ASN A 205 -6.57 23.30 15.10
CA ASN A 205 -7.81 23.77 15.76
C ASN A 205 -8.24 25.17 15.28
N ASP A 206 -8.29 25.36 13.95
CA ASP A 206 -8.70 26.61 13.28
C ASP A 206 -7.83 27.83 13.60
N SER A 207 -6.66 27.63 14.18
CA SER A 207 -5.69 28.68 14.48
C SER A 207 -4.44 28.54 13.62
N ASN A 208 -3.85 29.67 13.23
CA ASN A 208 -2.66 29.75 12.40
C ASN A 208 -1.40 29.89 13.27
N TYR A 209 -0.34 29.19 12.85
CA TYR A 209 0.96 29.23 13.49
C TYR A 209 2.06 29.39 12.44
N TYR A 210 3.21 29.90 12.86
CA TYR A 210 4.44 30.00 12.10
C TYR A 210 5.47 29.06 12.70
N ILE A 211 6.48 28.68 11.94
CA ILE A 211 7.57 27.83 12.45
C ILE A 211 8.87 28.64 12.51
N ASP A 212 9.45 28.72 13.69
CA ASP A 212 10.70 29.42 13.95
C ASP A 212 11.90 28.61 13.47
N LYS A 213 12.85 29.25 12.74
CA LYS A 213 14.02 28.59 12.12
C LYS A 213 15.09 28.14 13.12
N GLU A 214 15.17 28.75 14.28
CA GLU A 214 16.19 28.40 15.29
C GLU A 214 15.75 27.18 16.10
N THR A 215 14.46 27.08 16.40
CA THR A 215 13.93 26.05 17.29
C THR A 215 13.18 24.93 16.56
N ASP A 216 12.86 25.12 15.27
CA ASP A 216 11.91 24.30 14.50
C ASP A 216 10.54 24.12 15.19
N GLY A 217 10.24 24.99 16.15
CA GLY A 217 9.01 25.01 16.92
C GLY A 217 8.00 26.00 16.38
N TRP A 218 6.73 25.75 16.68
CA TRP A 218 5.64 26.65 16.31
C TRP A 218 5.60 27.90 17.20
N THR A 219 5.12 28.99 16.64
CA THR A 219 4.89 30.28 17.30
C THR A 219 3.66 30.98 16.70
N GLU A 220 2.99 31.81 17.52
CA GLU A 220 1.89 32.67 17.07
C GLU A 220 2.40 33.96 16.42
N LEU A 221 3.70 34.25 16.58
CA LEU A 221 4.30 35.50 16.11
C LEU A 221 4.95 35.34 14.75
N SER A 222 4.53 36.14 13.79
CA SER A 222 5.18 36.24 12.50
C SER A 222 6.46 37.06 12.55
N SER A 223 7.52 36.58 11.97
CA SER A 223 8.80 37.25 11.87
C SER A 223 9.60 36.82 10.65
N ASN A 224 10.69 37.52 10.34
CA ASN A 224 11.63 37.09 9.29
C ASN A 224 12.47 35.86 9.70
N MET A 225 12.36 35.40 10.93
CA MET A 225 12.95 34.15 11.44
C MET A 225 12.05 32.94 11.22
N ASN A 226 10.86 33.11 10.64
CA ASN A 226 9.99 31.99 10.31
C ASN A 226 10.29 31.44 8.92
N TYR A 227 9.98 30.15 8.72
CA TYR A 227 10.10 29.49 7.41
C TYR A 227 9.18 30.13 6.36
N THR A 228 9.62 30.14 5.11
CA THR A 228 8.83 30.47 3.93
C THR A 228 8.38 29.19 3.21
N ASN A 229 7.41 29.31 2.30
CA ASN A 229 6.89 28.16 1.55
C ASN A 229 8.00 27.43 0.78
N ILE A 230 8.89 28.16 0.12
CA ILE A 230 9.99 27.56 -0.65
C ILE A 230 11.03 26.89 0.25
N GLU A 231 11.36 27.49 1.40
CA GLU A 231 12.32 26.89 2.33
C GLU A 231 11.82 25.55 2.89
N VAL A 232 10.50 25.41 3.15
CA VAL A 232 9.92 24.14 3.58
C VAL A 232 9.98 23.10 2.46
N TRP A 233 9.66 23.50 1.22
CA TRP A 233 9.77 22.61 0.07
C TRP A 233 11.20 22.12 -0.19
N ASP A 234 12.16 23.05 -0.16
CA ASP A 234 13.57 22.72 -0.32
C ASP A 234 14.08 21.81 0.80
N LEU A 235 13.61 22.00 2.04
CA LEU A 235 13.93 21.14 3.16
C LEU A 235 13.42 19.70 2.95
N ILE A 236 12.20 19.51 2.44
CA ILE A 236 11.68 18.19 2.09
C ILE A 236 12.58 17.53 1.02
N ALA A 237 12.89 18.27 -0.05
CA ALA A 237 13.72 17.76 -1.14
C ALA A 237 15.13 17.39 -0.67
N GLN A 238 15.74 18.23 0.15
CA GLN A 238 17.07 18.00 0.71
C GLN A 238 17.07 16.78 1.64
N SER A 239 16.10 16.67 2.54
CA SER A 239 15.96 15.53 3.44
C SER A 239 15.81 14.21 2.66
N ALA A 240 14.94 14.19 1.67
CA ALA A 240 14.75 13.02 0.81
C ALA A 240 16.03 12.63 0.06
N TRP A 241 16.86 13.59 -0.34
CA TRP A 241 18.14 13.33 -0.98
C TRP A 241 19.18 12.78 0.02
N GLU A 242 19.22 13.29 1.25
CA GLU A 242 20.21 12.91 2.27
C GLU A 242 19.93 11.53 2.88
N CYS A 243 18.68 11.23 3.21
CA CYS A 243 18.33 10.01 3.96
C CYS A 243 17.18 9.18 3.34
N ALA A 244 16.77 9.47 2.10
CA ALA A 244 15.66 8.83 1.39
C ALA A 244 14.26 9.00 2.03
N ASP A 245 14.14 9.83 3.04
CA ASP A 245 12.90 10.22 3.72
C ASP A 245 12.85 11.77 3.88
N PRO A 246 11.67 12.39 3.93
CA PRO A 246 10.34 11.81 3.76
C PRO A 246 9.95 11.58 2.29
N GLY A 247 9.00 10.66 2.07
CA GLY A 247 8.22 10.62 0.85
C GLY A 247 7.18 11.74 0.80
N ILE A 248 6.46 11.86 -0.33
CA ILE A 248 5.37 12.83 -0.51
C ILE A 248 4.08 12.11 -0.90
N VAL A 249 2.98 12.50 -0.27
CA VAL A 249 1.63 12.04 -0.60
C VAL A 249 0.75 13.25 -0.89
N PHE A 250 0.21 13.37 -2.10
CA PHE A 250 -0.72 14.43 -2.48
C PHE A 250 -2.13 14.07 -2.03
N ILE A 251 -2.40 14.27 -0.74
CA ILE A 251 -3.57 13.70 -0.05
C ILE A 251 -4.91 14.21 -0.62
N ASP A 252 -4.99 15.48 -0.99
CA ASP A 252 -6.22 16.07 -1.56
C ASP A 252 -6.49 15.47 -2.94
N ARG A 253 -5.47 15.27 -3.76
CA ARG A 253 -5.61 14.64 -5.10
C ARG A 253 -6.02 13.19 -5.02
N ILE A 254 -5.53 12.46 -4.03
CA ILE A 254 -5.94 11.06 -3.79
C ILE A 254 -7.43 11.03 -3.43
N ASN A 255 -7.86 11.84 -2.47
CA ASN A 255 -9.26 11.90 -2.05
C ASN A 255 -10.17 12.41 -3.16
N ASN A 256 -9.77 13.45 -3.92
CA ASN A 256 -10.52 13.98 -5.05
C ASN A 256 -10.66 12.97 -6.21
N ARG A 257 -9.78 11.96 -6.29
CA ARG A 257 -9.83 10.90 -7.30
C ARG A 257 -10.37 9.57 -6.77
N MET A 258 -10.70 9.51 -5.48
CA MET A 258 -11.35 8.33 -4.92
C MET A 258 -12.77 8.21 -5.48
N PRO A 259 -13.09 7.17 -6.27
CA PRO A 259 -14.39 7.07 -6.95
C PRO A 259 -15.60 7.07 -6.00
N ALA A 260 -15.40 6.59 -4.77
CA ALA A 260 -16.42 6.54 -3.73
C ALA A 260 -16.28 7.66 -2.69
N SER A 261 -15.71 8.81 -3.05
CA SER A 261 -15.45 9.96 -2.16
C SER A 261 -16.73 10.56 -1.51
N TYR A 262 -17.90 10.16 -1.99
CA TYR A 262 -19.20 10.52 -1.38
C TYR A 262 -19.51 9.75 -0.08
N LEU A 263 -18.70 8.77 0.28
CA LEU A 263 -18.85 7.99 1.52
C LEU A 263 -17.89 8.54 2.58
N ASP A 264 -18.41 8.92 3.75
CA ASP A 264 -17.62 9.54 4.83
C ASP A 264 -16.56 8.60 5.42
N ASP A 265 -16.87 7.30 5.51
CA ASP A 265 -16.01 6.28 6.12
C ASP A 265 -14.91 5.74 5.18
N VAL A 266 -14.78 6.30 3.98
CA VAL A 266 -13.69 5.97 3.04
C VAL A 266 -12.69 7.12 2.82
N LEU A 267 -12.74 8.18 3.63
CA LEU A 267 -11.78 9.28 3.55
C LEU A 267 -10.36 8.76 3.80
N ILE A 268 -9.52 8.87 2.79
CA ILE A 268 -8.13 8.41 2.83
C ILE A 268 -7.30 9.39 3.67
N ARG A 269 -6.61 8.85 4.67
CA ARG A 269 -5.77 9.61 5.59
C ARG A 269 -4.31 9.21 5.55
N ALA A 270 -4.03 7.94 5.28
CA ALA A 270 -2.68 7.41 5.27
C ALA A 270 -2.51 6.36 4.17
N THR A 271 -1.30 5.84 4.08
CA THR A 271 -0.97 4.69 3.21
C THR A 271 -0.39 3.56 4.05
N ASN A 272 -0.30 2.37 3.48
CA ASN A 272 0.53 1.28 4.02
C ASN A 272 2.04 1.64 4.01
N PRO A 273 2.93 0.82 4.59
CA PRO A 273 4.36 1.14 4.72
C PRO A 273 5.10 1.46 3.41
N CYS A 274 4.69 0.86 2.29
CA CYS A 274 5.34 1.08 0.99
C CYS A 274 4.67 2.18 0.15
N GLY A 275 3.54 2.74 0.60
CA GLY A 275 2.87 3.87 -0.02
C GLY A 275 1.93 3.52 -1.18
N GLU A 276 1.87 2.25 -1.63
CA GLU A 276 1.07 1.83 -2.78
C GLU A 276 -0.43 1.69 -2.51
N GLN A 277 -0.83 1.68 -1.23
CA GLN A 277 -2.23 1.54 -0.81
C GLN A 277 -2.67 2.72 0.06
N PRO A 278 -3.18 3.80 -0.54
CA PRO A 278 -3.93 4.82 0.20
C PRO A 278 -5.22 4.21 0.76
N LEU A 279 -5.39 4.30 2.07
CA LEU A 279 -6.49 3.66 2.78
C LEU A 279 -7.11 4.61 3.82
N PRO A 280 -8.41 4.49 4.11
CA PRO A 280 -9.02 5.14 5.26
C PRO A 280 -8.64 4.45 6.57
N ASP A 281 -9.06 5.02 7.69
CA ASP A 281 -8.93 4.39 8.99
C ASP A 281 -9.58 2.99 8.99
N TYR A 282 -8.89 2.00 9.59
CA TYR A 282 -9.22 0.58 9.57
C TYR A 282 -9.25 -0.07 8.18
N GLY A 283 -8.78 0.65 7.16
CA GLY A 283 -8.65 0.10 5.82
C GLY A 283 -7.62 -1.03 5.75
N SER A 284 -7.93 -2.05 4.96
CA SER A 284 -6.98 -3.10 4.62
C SER A 284 -7.04 -3.45 3.14
N CYS A 285 -5.95 -4.01 2.65
CA CYS A 285 -5.90 -4.51 1.28
C CYS A 285 -5.08 -5.79 1.19
N ASN A 286 -5.57 -6.72 0.37
CA ASN A 286 -4.76 -7.84 -0.09
C ASN A 286 -4.31 -7.60 -1.54
N LEU A 287 -3.15 -8.16 -1.89
CA LEU A 287 -2.47 -7.86 -3.13
C LEU A 287 -2.24 -9.12 -3.95
N VAL A 288 -2.39 -9.01 -5.28
CA VAL A 288 -2.02 -10.04 -6.23
C VAL A 288 -1.23 -9.40 -7.37
N ALA A 289 -0.03 -9.90 -7.66
CA ALA A 289 0.82 -9.38 -8.72
C ALA A 289 0.87 -10.33 -9.93
N LEU A 290 0.48 -9.83 -11.09
CA LEU A 290 0.55 -10.50 -12.40
C LEU A 290 2.00 -10.45 -12.92
N ASN A 291 2.57 -11.58 -13.31
CA ASN A 291 3.92 -11.63 -13.87
C ASN A 291 3.88 -11.43 -15.38
N ILE A 292 4.13 -10.22 -15.83
CA ILE A 292 3.96 -9.83 -17.23
C ILE A 292 4.86 -10.62 -18.16
N SER A 293 6.08 -10.98 -17.74
CA SER A 293 7.04 -11.73 -18.54
C SER A 293 6.51 -13.08 -19.01
N LYS A 294 5.60 -13.71 -18.24
CA LYS A 294 5.00 -15.01 -18.58
C LYS A 294 4.08 -14.97 -19.81
N PHE A 295 3.61 -13.79 -20.18
CA PHE A 295 2.66 -13.58 -21.27
C PHE A 295 3.32 -13.05 -22.54
N ILE A 296 4.64 -12.83 -22.55
CA ILE A 296 5.37 -12.45 -23.74
C ILE A 296 5.84 -13.70 -24.50
N LYS A 297 5.38 -13.85 -25.74
CA LYS A 297 5.77 -14.95 -26.64
C LYS A 297 6.18 -14.38 -28.00
N LYS A 298 7.37 -14.73 -28.47
CA LYS A 298 7.91 -14.26 -29.77
C LYS A 298 7.81 -12.73 -29.92
N ASN A 299 8.25 -12.01 -28.90
CA ASN A 299 8.25 -10.54 -28.80
C ASN A 299 6.85 -9.90 -28.94
N LYS A 300 5.80 -10.61 -28.52
CA LYS A 300 4.43 -10.11 -28.53
C LYS A 300 3.69 -10.49 -27.26
N MET A 301 2.83 -9.59 -26.78
CA MET A 301 1.94 -9.84 -25.66
C MET A 301 0.81 -10.79 -26.05
N ASN A 302 0.58 -11.84 -25.25
CA ASN A 302 -0.56 -12.75 -25.36
C ASN A 302 -1.72 -12.25 -24.50
N TRP A 303 -2.47 -11.28 -24.99
CA TRP A 303 -3.57 -10.64 -24.29
C TRP A 303 -4.68 -11.61 -23.84
N ASN A 304 -4.97 -12.66 -24.60
CA ASN A 304 -6.03 -13.62 -24.26
C ASN A 304 -5.66 -14.45 -23.01
N SER A 305 -4.44 -14.99 -22.97
CA SER A 305 -3.95 -15.72 -21.80
C SER A 305 -3.81 -14.80 -20.59
N PHE A 306 -3.42 -13.53 -20.82
CA PHE A 306 -3.31 -12.53 -19.78
C PHE A 306 -4.67 -12.16 -19.18
N GLN A 307 -5.71 -12.01 -20.01
CA GLN A 307 -7.08 -11.79 -19.55
C GLN A 307 -7.57 -12.93 -18.65
N GLU A 308 -7.31 -14.18 -19.02
CA GLU A 308 -7.65 -15.34 -18.19
C GLU A 308 -6.96 -15.28 -16.84
N SER A 309 -5.67 -14.93 -16.82
CA SER A 309 -4.90 -14.78 -15.57
C SER A 309 -5.46 -13.66 -14.70
N ILE A 310 -5.87 -12.51 -15.24
CA ILE A 310 -6.52 -11.43 -14.50
C ILE A 310 -7.80 -11.93 -13.81
N LYS A 311 -8.63 -12.70 -14.53
CA LYS A 311 -9.86 -13.28 -13.99
C LYS A 311 -9.60 -14.11 -12.72
N TYR A 312 -8.62 -15.00 -12.74
CA TYR A 312 -8.34 -15.86 -11.59
C TYR A 312 -7.51 -15.18 -10.51
N ALA A 313 -6.71 -14.17 -10.85
CA ALA A 313 -6.07 -13.27 -9.88
C ALA A 313 -7.13 -12.47 -9.08
N TYR A 314 -8.14 -11.94 -9.77
CA TYR A 314 -9.30 -11.28 -9.14
C TYR A 314 -10.05 -12.25 -8.21
N ARG A 315 -10.37 -13.45 -8.68
CA ARG A 315 -11.11 -14.45 -7.90
C ARG A 315 -10.34 -14.89 -6.65
N LEU A 316 -9.01 -15.01 -6.74
CA LEU A 316 -8.18 -15.27 -5.57
C LEU A 316 -8.23 -14.10 -4.58
N ALA A 317 -8.10 -12.86 -5.06
CA ALA A 317 -8.16 -11.66 -4.20
C ALA A 317 -9.50 -11.56 -3.45
N GLU A 318 -10.62 -11.82 -4.12
CA GLU A 318 -11.95 -11.91 -3.51
C GLU A 318 -12.06 -13.02 -2.47
N ALA A 319 -11.52 -14.21 -2.80
CA ALA A 319 -11.53 -15.35 -1.89
C ALA A 319 -10.66 -15.11 -0.65
N VAL A 320 -9.57 -14.35 -0.77
CA VAL A 320 -8.75 -13.92 0.36
C VAL A 320 -9.57 -13.12 1.37
N ILE A 321 -10.41 -12.17 0.92
CA ILE A 321 -11.27 -11.39 1.84
C ILE A 321 -12.23 -12.28 2.62
N ASP A 322 -12.84 -13.25 1.93
CA ASP A 322 -13.83 -14.13 2.55
C ASP A 322 -13.22 -15.13 3.55
N ASN A 323 -11.97 -15.53 3.34
CA ASN A 323 -11.26 -16.51 4.16
C ASN A 323 -10.27 -15.89 5.15
N ASN A 324 -10.11 -14.57 5.16
CA ASN A 324 -9.21 -13.88 6.06
C ASN A 324 -9.81 -13.83 7.49
N ILE A 325 -8.96 -14.05 8.47
CA ILE A 325 -9.29 -13.79 9.88
C ILE A 325 -8.60 -12.49 10.25
N TYR A 326 -9.37 -11.42 10.22
CA TYR A 326 -8.82 -10.10 10.55
C TYR A 326 -8.57 -9.97 12.04
N PRO A 327 -7.43 -9.36 12.44
CA PRO A 327 -7.04 -9.28 13.86
C PRO A 327 -7.81 -8.24 14.67
N VAL A 328 -8.62 -7.40 14.02
CA VAL A 328 -9.37 -6.29 14.60
C VAL A 328 -10.75 -6.26 13.95
N ASP A 329 -11.81 -6.18 14.74
CA ASP A 329 -13.20 -6.27 14.27
C ASP A 329 -13.55 -5.14 13.28
N GLU A 330 -13.09 -3.91 13.53
CA GLU A 330 -13.32 -2.76 12.65
C GLU A 330 -12.67 -2.95 11.26
N ILE A 331 -11.51 -3.64 11.21
CA ILE A 331 -10.87 -4.00 9.94
C ILE A 331 -11.64 -5.08 9.22
N ASP A 332 -12.20 -6.05 9.94
CA ASP A 332 -13.07 -7.08 9.36
C ASP A 332 -14.32 -6.46 8.74
N ASP A 333 -14.97 -5.56 9.47
CA ASP A 333 -16.15 -4.82 9.00
C ASP A 333 -15.85 -3.99 7.75
N TYR A 334 -14.76 -3.19 7.77
CA TYR A 334 -14.35 -2.43 6.60
C TYR A 334 -14.09 -3.33 5.39
N SER A 335 -13.28 -4.37 5.60
CA SER A 335 -12.84 -5.24 4.51
C SER A 335 -13.99 -6.00 3.85
N LYS A 336 -14.96 -6.47 4.63
CA LYS A 336 -16.13 -7.17 4.13
C LYS A 336 -17.16 -6.24 3.47
N ASN A 337 -17.29 -5.01 3.96
CA ASN A 337 -18.21 -4.01 3.41
C ASN A 337 -17.70 -3.41 2.10
N TYR A 338 -16.42 -3.05 2.01
CA TYR A 338 -15.85 -2.31 0.87
C TYR A 338 -15.02 -3.17 -0.07
N ARG A 339 -14.53 -4.31 0.39
CA ARG A 339 -13.84 -5.34 -0.39
C ARG A 339 -12.69 -4.79 -1.24
N ASN A 340 -11.81 -4.03 -0.60
CA ASN A 340 -10.67 -3.43 -1.25
C ASN A 340 -9.64 -4.49 -1.66
N ILE A 341 -9.27 -4.54 -2.94
CA ILE A 341 -8.25 -5.43 -3.51
C ILE A 341 -7.24 -4.64 -4.33
N GLY A 342 -6.03 -5.20 -4.47
CA GLY A 342 -4.97 -4.60 -5.24
C GLY A 342 -4.37 -5.60 -6.24
N ILE A 343 -4.85 -5.57 -7.49
CA ILE A 343 -4.27 -6.32 -8.59
C ILE A 343 -3.20 -5.45 -9.26
N GLY A 344 -1.97 -5.90 -9.21
CA GLY A 344 -0.82 -5.20 -9.76
C GLY A 344 0.05 -6.06 -10.64
N VAL A 345 1.29 -5.63 -10.85
CA VAL A 345 2.23 -6.26 -11.77
C VAL A 345 3.58 -6.55 -11.13
N MET A 346 4.28 -7.52 -11.66
CA MET A 346 5.72 -7.76 -11.54
C MET A 346 6.26 -8.21 -12.90
N GLY A 347 7.57 -8.17 -13.11
CA GLY A 347 8.16 -8.58 -14.37
C GLY A 347 7.97 -7.56 -15.51
N TYR A 348 7.71 -6.28 -15.20
CA TYR A 348 7.53 -5.26 -16.23
C TYR A 348 8.83 -4.96 -16.99
N ALA A 349 9.96 -4.82 -16.26
CA ALA A 349 11.26 -4.60 -16.90
C ALA A 349 11.67 -5.80 -17.75
N ASP A 350 11.43 -7.03 -17.28
CA ASP A 350 11.64 -8.25 -18.08
C ASP A 350 10.80 -8.24 -19.37
N ALA A 351 9.52 -7.85 -19.25
CA ALA A 351 8.63 -7.76 -20.40
C ALA A 351 9.11 -6.72 -21.42
N CYS A 352 9.60 -5.56 -20.99
CA CYS A 352 10.20 -4.56 -21.86
C CYS A 352 11.39 -5.15 -22.64
N VAL A 353 12.31 -5.85 -21.97
CA VAL A 353 13.44 -6.51 -22.62
C VAL A 353 12.95 -7.55 -23.64
N MET A 354 11.98 -8.40 -23.26
CA MET A 354 11.43 -9.44 -24.14
C MET A 354 10.67 -8.89 -25.35
N LEU A 355 10.12 -7.68 -25.24
CA LEU A 355 9.47 -6.96 -26.34
C LEU A 355 10.45 -6.17 -27.21
N GLY A 356 11.70 -5.99 -26.74
CA GLY A 356 12.72 -5.18 -27.42
C GLY A 356 12.57 -3.68 -27.12
N TYR A 357 11.87 -3.31 -26.06
CA TYR A 357 11.69 -1.92 -25.64
C TYR A 357 12.81 -1.51 -24.67
N LYS A 358 13.38 -0.34 -24.85
CA LYS A 358 14.27 0.25 -23.86
C LYS A 358 13.41 0.76 -22.69
N TYR A 359 13.77 0.37 -21.46
CA TYR A 359 13.07 0.88 -20.27
C TYR A 359 13.11 2.41 -20.23
N GLY A 360 11.95 3.02 -20.00
CA GLY A 360 11.79 4.48 -20.02
C GLY A 360 11.67 5.10 -21.42
N SER A 361 11.71 4.32 -22.52
CA SER A 361 11.36 4.81 -23.85
C SER A 361 9.87 5.04 -24.01
N GLN A 362 9.46 5.77 -25.05
CA GLN A 362 8.04 6.01 -25.32
C GLN A 362 7.27 4.71 -25.55
N GLU A 363 7.86 3.74 -26.24
CA GLU A 363 7.26 2.41 -26.48
C GLU A 363 7.01 1.66 -25.17
N ALA A 364 7.95 1.74 -24.21
CA ALA A 364 7.75 1.16 -22.90
C ALA A 364 6.64 1.88 -22.11
N LEU A 365 6.58 3.21 -22.16
CA LEU A 365 5.53 3.99 -21.50
C LEU A 365 4.15 3.69 -22.10
N ASP A 366 4.03 3.66 -23.42
CA ASP A 366 2.79 3.32 -24.13
C ASP A 366 2.32 1.90 -23.79
N PHE A 367 3.25 0.95 -23.75
CA PHE A 367 2.96 -0.42 -23.30
C PHE A 367 2.48 -0.47 -21.86
N GLY A 368 3.10 0.28 -20.95
CA GLY A 368 2.69 0.38 -19.56
C GLY A 368 1.26 0.94 -19.40
N GLU A 369 0.94 1.96 -20.17
CA GLU A 369 -0.41 2.54 -20.19
C GLU A 369 -1.45 1.55 -20.73
N GLU A 370 -1.18 0.88 -21.85
CA GLU A 370 -2.05 -0.15 -22.43
C GLU A 370 -2.26 -1.30 -21.45
N LEU A 371 -1.18 -1.77 -20.82
CA LEU A 371 -1.19 -2.85 -19.84
C LEU A 371 -2.09 -2.53 -18.65
N MET A 372 -1.94 -1.36 -18.03
CA MET A 372 -2.72 -0.99 -16.86
C MET A 372 -4.19 -0.71 -17.19
N LYS A 373 -4.48 -0.12 -18.36
CA LYS A 373 -5.85 0.01 -18.88
C LYS A 373 -6.51 -1.37 -19.07
N PHE A 374 -5.75 -2.34 -19.57
CA PHE A 374 -6.24 -3.70 -19.78
C PHE A 374 -6.53 -4.41 -18.44
N ILE A 375 -5.61 -4.33 -17.48
CA ILE A 375 -5.79 -4.90 -16.13
C ILE A 375 -7.01 -4.29 -15.45
N TYR A 376 -7.12 -2.97 -15.43
CA TYR A 376 -8.24 -2.29 -14.81
C TYR A 376 -9.57 -2.69 -15.43
N LYS A 377 -9.65 -2.67 -16.78
CA LYS A 377 -10.84 -3.07 -17.52
C LYS A 377 -11.33 -4.47 -17.14
N TRP A 378 -10.44 -5.46 -17.16
CA TRP A 378 -10.84 -6.85 -16.92
C TRP A 378 -11.07 -7.14 -15.43
N SER A 379 -10.39 -6.47 -14.53
CA SER A 379 -10.71 -6.50 -13.10
C SER A 379 -12.09 -5.89 -12.82
N LEU A 380 -12.43 -4.80 -13.51
CA LEU A 380 -13.75 -4.18 -13.42
C LEU A 380 -14.86 -5.11 -13.94
N VAL A 381 -14.61 -5.82 -15.06
CA VAL A 381 -15.54 -6.83 -15.60
C VAL A 381 -15.83 -7.90 -14.54
N GLU A 382 -14.80 -8.47 -13.92
CA GLU A 382 -14.97 -9.51 -12.89
C GLU A 382 -15.69 -8.94 -11.64
N SER A 383 -15.40 -7.69 -11.24
CA SER A 383 -16.08 -7.04 -10.12
C SER A 383 -17.59 -6.88 -10.37
N VAL A 384 -18.00 -6.53 -11.60
CA VAL A 384 -19.41 -6.49 -12.00
C VAL A 384 -20.03 -7.89 -11.97
N GLU A 385 -19.33 -8.90 -12.51
CA GLU A 385 -19.84 -10.29 -12.49
C GLU A 385 -20.02 -10.81 -11.06
N TYR A 386 -19.10 -10.46 -10.14
CA TYR A 386 -19.24 -10.83 -8.73
C TYR A 386 -20.32 -10.02 -8.01
N ALA A 387 -20.53 -8.76 -8.38
CA ALA A 387 -21.65 -7.97 -7.86
C ALA A 387 -23.03 -8.57 -8.21
N LYS A 388 -23.18 -9.14 -9.41
CA LYS A 388 -24.40 -9.89 -9.78
C LYS A 388 -24.68 -11.08 -8.88
N LEU A 389 -23.61 -11.76 -8.42
CA LEU A 389 -23.74 -12.99 -7.63
C LEU A 389 -23.85 -12.72 -6.12
N TYR A 390 -23.13 -11.71 -5.63
CA TYR A 390 -22.89 -11.50 -4.21
C TYR A 390 -23.27 -10.10 -3.71
N GLY A 391 -23.79 -9.23 -4.58
CA GLY A 391 -24.10 -7.84 -4.28
C GLY A 391 -22.91 -6.90 -4.43
N ALA A 392 -23.20 -5.60 -4.56
CA ALA A 392 -22.20 -4.55 -4.62
C ALA A 392 -21.57 -4.27 -3.24
N PHE A 393 -20.48 -3.50 -3.19
CA PHE A 393 -19.92 -2.98 -1.95
C PHE A 393 -20.93 -2.05 -1.25
N LYS A 394 -20.77 -1.88 0.06
CA LYS A 394 -21.67 -1.06 0.90
C LYS A 394 -21.68 0.40 0.43
N GLY A 395 -22.87 0.95 0.25
CA GLY A 395 -23.05 2.35 -0.15
C GLY A 395 -22.84 2.61 -1.65
N TRP A 396 -22.81 1.55 -2.49
CA TRP A 396 -22.78 1.71 -3.93
C TRP A 396 -23.90 2.63 -4.42
N ASP A 397 -23.52 3.65 -5.18
CA ASP A 397 -24.44 4.58 -5.86
C ASP A 397 -23.91 4.85 -7.27
N TYR A 398 -24.68 4.44 -8.28
CA TYR A 398 -24.28 4.58 -9.68
C TYR A 398 -24.11 6.05 -10.11
N GLU A 399 -24.97 6.94 -9.61
CA GLU A 399 -24.98 8.34 -10.01
C GLU A 399 -23.80 9.12 -9.40
N GLN A 400 -23.26 8.64 -8.29
CA GLN A 400 -22.17 9.29 -7.57
C GLN A 400 -20.80 8.65 -7.82
N TYR A 401 -20.77 7.37 -8.19
CA TYR A 401 -19.52 6.66 -8.41
C TYR A 401 -18.88 7.01 -9.75
N GLU A 402 -17.75 7.69 -9.74
CA GLU A 402 -17.00 8.04 -10.94
C GLU A 402 -16.09 6.90 -11.39
N LEU A 403 -16.22 6.52 -12.65
CA LEU A 403 -15.27 5.63 -13.30
C LEU A 403 -14.06 6.42 -13.78
N LEU A 404 -12.87 6.10 -13.25
CA LEU A 404 -11.60 6.69 -13.69
C LEU A 404 -11.24 6.29 -15.13
N ILE A 405 -11.75 5.17 -15.63
CA ILE A 405 -11.67 4.75 -17.02
C ILE A 405 -13.03 4.91 -17.67
N ASP A 406 -13.04 5.48 -18.87
CA ASP A 406 -14.26 5.64 -19.66
C ASP A 406 -15.01 4.32 -19.79
N GLY A 407 -16.16 4.21 -19.10
CA GLY A 407 -17.02 3.03 -19.11
C GLY A 407 -17.53 2.61 -20.51
N ARG A 408 -17.33 3.45 -21.54
CA ARG A 408 -17.64 3.10 -22.95
C ARG A 408 -16.80 1.94 -23.46
N ASN A 409 -15.63 1.69 -22.88
CA ASN A 409 -14.75 0.60 -23.26
C ASN A 409 -15.11 -0.74 -22.62
N LEU A 410 -16.12 -0.79 -21.76
CA LEU A 410 -16.65 -2.03 -21.21
C LEU A 410 -17.51 -2.78 -22.25
N PRO A 411 -17.51 -4.12 -22.24
CA PRO A 411 -18.45 -4.91 -23.03
C PRO A 411 -19.90 -4.45 -22.77
N PRO A 412 -20.78 -4.38 -23.80
CA PRO A 412 -22.14 -3.85 -23.62
C PRO A 412 -22.95 -4.52 -22.52
N GLN A 413 -22.80 -5.82 -22.35
CA GLN A 413 -23.49 -6.59 -21.29
C GLN A 413 -22.97 -6.20 -19.89
N THR A 414 -21.63 -6.03 -19.74
CA THR A 414 -21.02 -5.59 -18.50
C THR A 414 -21.44 -4.17 -18.15
N ARG A 415 -21.53 -3.27 -19.14
CA ARG A 415 -21.99 -1.89 -18.93
C ARG A 415 -23.43 -1.83 -18.43
N LYS A 416 -24.31 -2.66 -18.97
CA LYS A 416 -25.68 -2.79 -18.49
C LYS A 416 -25.70 -3.29 -17.04
N ALA A 417 -25.01 -4.37 -16.77
CA ALA A 417 -24.92 -4.95 -15.44
C ALA A 417 -24.29 -4.00 -14.42
N TYR A 418 -23.26 -3.25 -14.79
CA TYR A 418 -22.64 -2.23 -13.95
C TYR A 418 -23.68 -1.21 -13.43
N LYS A 419 -24.60 -0.76 -14.28
CA LYS A 419 -25.70 0.12 -13.86
C LYS A 419 -26.70 -0.54 -12.92
N GLU A 420 -27.01 -1.80 -13.19
CA GLU A 420 -28.09 -2.54 -12.49
C GLU A 420 -27.63 -3.16 -11.18
N THR A 421 -26.37 -3.61 -11.10
CA THR A 421 -25.87 -4.42 -9.97
C THR A 421 -24.67 -3.80 -9.27
N GLY A 422 -23.99 -2.82 -9.87
CA GLY A 422 -22.84 -2.14 -9.29
C GLY A 422 -21.53 -2.89 -9.38
N LEU A 423 -20.60 -2.53 -8.49
CA LEU A 423 -19.27 -3.14 -8.32
C LEU A 423 -19.19 -3.88 -6.99
N ARG A 424 -18.52 -5.03 -7.01
CA ARG A 424 -18.23 -5.79 -5.79
C ARG A 424 -17.17 -5.12 -4.90
N ASN A 425 -16.23 -4.40 -5.50
CA ASN A 425 -15.03 -3.86 -4.86
C ASN A 425 -14.97 -2.35 -5.01
N ILE A 426 -14.59 -1.66 -3.94
CA ILE A 426 -14.40 -0.20 -3.96
C ILE A 426 -13.14 0.20 -4.73
N CYS A 427 -12.06 -0.58 -4.64
CA CYS A 427 -10.80 -0.42 -5.38
C CYS A 427 -10.33 -1.77 -5.92
N LEU A 428 -9.60 -1.74 -7.06
CA LEU A 428 -9.27 -2.95 -7.83
C LEU A 428 -7.77 -3.13 -8.07
N THR A 429 -7.00 -2.05 -8.22
CA THR A 429 -5.63 -2.12 -8.72
C THR A 429 -4.63 -1.42 -7.82
N THR A 430 -3.38 -1.86 -7.89
CA THR A 430 -2.24 -1.27 -7.17
C THR A 430 -0.94 -1.52 -7.92
N ILE A 431 0.11 -0.78 -7.58
CA ILE A 431 1.48 -1.08 -7.98
C ILE A 431 2.31 -1.31 -6.73
N ALA A 432 2.38 -2.58 -6.31
CA ALA A 432 3.12 -3.00 -5.13
C ALA A 432 4.59 -3.28 -5.46
N PRO A 433 5.52 -3.18 -4.48
CA PRO A 433 6.95 -3.46 -4.68
C PRO A 433 7.26 -4.91 -5.10
N THR A 434 6.44 -5.88 -4.72
CA THR A 434 6.58 -7.32 -5.06
C THR A 434 7.92 -7.97 -4.72
N GLY A 435 8.68 -7.43 -3.76
CA GLY A 435 10.05 -7.84 -3.45
C GLY A 435 10.22 -9.36 -3.34
N SER A 436 9.67 -9.99 -2.30
CA SER A 436 9.83 -11.44 -2.06
C SER A 436 9.14 -12.31 -3.12
N ILE A 437 7.95 -11.93 -3.58
CA ILE A 437 7.22 -12.72 -4.59
C ILE A 437 7.85 -12.60 -5.99
N GLY A 438 8.45 -11.46 -6.32
CA GLY A 438 9.26 -11.31 -7.54
C GLY A 438 10.46 -12.25 -7.55
N TYR A 439 11.14 -12.42 -6.40
CA TYR A 439 12.21 -13.42 -6.27
C TYR A 439 11.70 -14.85 -6.47
N ILE A 440 10.58 -15.22 -5.85
CA ILE A 440 9.99 -16.56 -6.06
C ILE A 440 9.65 -16.78 -7.54
N ALA A 441 9.11 -15.76 -8.20
CA ALA A 441 8.74 -15.81 -9.61
C ALA A 441 9.92 -15.69 -10.57
N ASP A 442 11.15 -15.41 -10.07
CA ASP A 442 12.34 -15.12 -10.88
C ASP A 442 12.07 -14.00 -11.91
N SER A 443 11.56 -12.88 -11.44
CA SER A 443 11.18 -11.73 -12.25
C SER A 443 11.56 -10.42 -11.62
N SER A 444 11.63 -9.36 -12.43
CA SER A 444 11.80 -7.99 -11.93
C SER A 444 10.63 -7.59 -11.02
N THR A 445 10.91 -6.75 -10.02
CA THR A 445 9.95 -6.34 -8.99
C THR A 445 9.08 -5.19 -9.49
N GLY A 446 7.77 -5.28 -9.29
CA GLY A 446 6.81 -4.25 -9.67
C GLY A 446 6.99 -3.75 -11.11
N ILE A 447 7.16 -2.44 -11.23
CA ILE A 447 7.50 -1.75 -12.47
C ILE A 447 8.93 -1.20 -12.47
N GLU A 448 9.76 -1.63 -11.52
CA GLU A 448 11.13 -1.12 -11.37
C GLU A 448 12.04 -1.59 -12.50
N PRO A 449 13.05 -0.78 -12.88
CA PRO A 449 14.07 -1.22 -13.82
C PRO A 449 15.00 -2.26 -13.18
N HIS A 450 15.75 -2.98 -14.00
CA HIS A 450 16.89 -3.76 -13.49
C HIS A 450 17.99 -2.83 -13.00
N PHE A 451 18.43 -3.00 -11.77
CA PHE A 451 19.50 -2.18 -11.17
C PHE A 451 20.88 -2.51 -11.70
N ALA A 452 21.12 -3.78 -12.03
CA ALA A 452 22.38 -4.28 -12.55
C ALA A 452 22.20 -5.65 -13.22
N ASP A 453 23.16 -6.05 -14.05
CA ASP A 453 23.22 -7.38 -14.69
C ASP A 453 23.40 -8.52 -13.67
N LYS A 454 23.98 -8.21 -12.53
CA LYS A 454 24.19 -9.13 -11.41
C LYS A 454 23.86 -8.42 -10.11
N ILE A 455 22.97 -9.03 -9.32
CA ILE A 455 22.57 -8.52 -8.01
C ILE A 455 23.11 -9.49 -6.96
N PHE A 456 23.93 -8.97 -6.05
CA PHE A 456 24.36 -9.69 -4.84
C PHE A 456 23.49 -9.23 -3.69
N ARG A 457 22.83 -10.17 -3.03
CA ARG A 457 22.04 -9.87 -1.85
C ARG A 457 22.69 -10.49 -0.63
N LYS A 458 22.92 -9.64 0.36
CA LYS A 458 23.35 -10.04 1.69
C LYS A 458 22.15 -9.98 2.62
N ASP A 459 21.79 -11.05 3.28
CA ASP A 459 20.77 -11.09 4.31
C ASP A 459 21.33 -11.72 5.60
N GLU A 460 20.53 -11.69 6.69
CA GLU A 460 20.98 -12.22 8.00
C GLU A 460 21.28 -13.73 7.96
N SER A 461 20.75 -14.47 6.98
CA SER A 461 20.98 -15.92 6.80
C SER A 461 22.17 -16.23 5.88
N HIS A 462 22.61 -15.25 5.06
CA HIS A 462 23.73 -15.36 4.13
C HIS A 462 24.63 -14.11 4.26
N PRO A 463 25.47 -14.05 5.29
CA PRO A 463 26.29 -12.87 5.58
C PRO A 463 27.47 -12.66 4.62
N GLU A 464 27.79 -13.60 3.72
CA GLU A 464 28.90 -13.52 2.75
C GLU A 464 28.43 -13.34 1.30
#